data_aebc6fe92ed6f2f92c3e94f9ceb009ca
#
_entry.id   aebc6fe92ed6f2f92c3e94f9ceb009ca
#
_cell.length_a   1.000
_cell.length_b   1.000
_cell.length_c   1.000
_cell.angle_alpha   90.00
_cell.angle_beta   90.00
_cell.angle_gamma   90.00
#
_symmetry.space_group_name_H-M   'P 1'
#
loop_
_entity.id
_entity.type
_entity.pdbx_description
1 polymer ?
#
loop_
_entity_poly.entity_id
_entity_poly.type
_entity_poly.pdbx_seq_one_letter_code
_entity_poly.pdbx_strand_id
1 'polypeptide(L)'
;STNSTVIHITHESNIVLLEELFHNAIQLDGIVKMADPQYRIQLREKQYNVWFNEDGTAVFTDIEATHTLYKILDVAKLKEIVNNYSFLTNESPPALTLTIGEQTIKTSLGFHSWSYTDKKTGQQIGIQAESLPPTEVVSLDNAKLVDLNMPIHLNFEQQPDRYDIRIWGSDNKVTATYRNLSEIKEKGKVVCEILATWQQGTASYAFALNIQ
;
A
#
# COMPACT_ATOMS: atom_id res chain seq x y z
N SER A 1 12.35 -21.07 -11.37
CA SER A 1 11.71 -21.29 -10.06
C SER A 1 10.98 -20.00 -9.67
N THR A 2 9.67 -20.03 -9.69
CA THR A 2 8.83 -18.98 -9.14
C THR A 2 9.03 -18.99 -7.63
N ASN A 3 9.69 -17.96 -7.07
CA ASN A 3 9.85 -17.84 -5.63
C ASN A 3 8.49 -17.57 -4.99
N SER A 4 8.02 -18.49 -4.15
CA SER A 4 6.84 -18.28 -3.32
C SER A 4 7.05 -17.09 -2.38
N THR A 5 6.06 -16.22 -2.25
CA THR A 5 6.08 -15.15 -1.25
C THR A 5 5.73 -15.71 0.12
N VAL A 6 6.63 -15.58 1.09
CA VAL A 6 6.38 -16.00 2.48
C VAL A 6 5.73 -14.84 3.24
N ILE A 7 4.61 -15.12 3.91
CA ILE A 7 3.83 -14.15 4.68
C ILE A 7 3.69 -14.66 6.11
N HIS A 8 4.16 -13.87 7.09
CA HIS A 8 3.99 -14.13 8.52
C HIS A 8 2.82 -13.30 9.05
N ILE A 9 1.74 -13.94 9.44
CA ILE A 9 0.56 -13.26 9.99
C ILE A 9 0.73 -13.13 11.50
N THR A 10 0.84 -11.89 11.97
CA THR A 10 1.11 -11.58 13.39
C THR A 10 -0.03 -10.83 14.08
N HIS A 11 -0.90 -10.15 13.33
CA HIS A 11 -2.06 -9.47 13.87
C HIS A 11 -3.17 -10.46 14.25
N GLU A 12 -3.58 -10.47 15.52
CA GLU A 12 -4.54 -11.42 16.06
C GLU A 12 -5.88 -11.41 15.30
N SER A 13 -6.39 -10.24 14.91
CA SER A 13 -7.63 -10.15 14.12
C SER A 13 -7.53 -10.86 12.77
N ASN A 14 -6.38 -10.77 12.09
CA ASN A 14 -6.16 -11.44 10.81
C ASN A 14 -5.87 -12.93 10.99
N ILE A 15 -5.24 -13.31 12.11
CA ILE A 15 -5.07 -14.72 12.48
C ILE A 15 -6.44 -15.39 12.61
N VAL A 16 -7.32 -14.81 13.41
CA VAL A 16 -8.68 -15.35 13.63
C VAL A 16 -9.46 -15.44 12.31
N LEU A 17 -9.40 -14.39 11.48
CA LEU A 17 -10.08 -14.40 10.16
C LEU A 17 -9.52 -15.49 9.23
N LEU A 18 -8.22 -15.70 9.19
CA LEU A 18 -7.63 -16.76 8.35
C LEU A 18 -7.92 -18.16 8.89
N GLU A 19 -7.87 -18.34 10.21
CA GLU A 19 -8.28 -19.60 10.85
C GLU A 19 -9.73 -19.94 10.49
N GLU A 20 -10.64 -18.95 10.50
CA GLU A 20 -12.03 -19.12 10.09
C GLU A 20 -12.18 -19.46 8.60
N LEU A 21 -11.46 -18.74 7.72
CA LEU A 21 -11.44 -19.01 6.27
C LEU A 21 -10.96 -20.43 5.96
N PHE A 22 -9.92 -20.88 6.64
CA PHE A 22 -9.33 -22.21 6.43
C PHE A 22 -10.22 -23.30 7.04
N HIS A 23 -10.85 -23.04 8.19
CA HIS A 23 -11.78 -23.99 8.82
C HIS A 23 -13.05 -24.22 7.97
N ASN A 24 -13.57 -23.17 7.34
CA ASN A 24 -14.75 -23.22 6.50
C ASN A 24 -14.47 -23.68 5.06
N ALA A 25 -13.24 -23.98 4.71
CA ALA A 25 -12.85 -24.41 3.37
C ALA A 25 -13.38 -25.83 3.07
N ILE A 26 -13.61 -26.08 1.79
CA ILE A 26 -14.12 -27.37 1.32
C ILE A 26 -12.94 -28.26 0.91
N GLN A 27 -12.83 -29.42 1.50
CA GLN A 27 -11.86 -30.42 1.07
C GLN A 27 -12.19 -30.90 -0.34
N LEU A 28 -11.17 -30.93 -1.20
CA LEU A 28 -11.28 -31.44 -2.55
C LEU A 28 -10.81 -32.89 -2.62
N ASP A 29 -11.53 -33.72 -3.36
CA ASP A 29 -11.15 -35.10 -3.59
C ASP A 29 -10.06 -35.19 -4.66
N GLY A 30 -9.11 -36.10 -4.45
CA GLY A 30 -8.07 -36.45 -5.41
C GLY A 30 -6.68 -35.90 -5.08
N ILE A 31 -5.67 -36.50 -5.69
CA ILE A 31 -4.27 -36.05 -5.58
C ILE A 31 -4.03 -35.11 -6.76
N VAL A 32 -3.78 -33.85 -6.46
CA VAL A 32 -3.46 -32.82 -7.45
C VAL A 32 -1.96 -32.53 -7.40
N LYS A 33 -1.28 -32.66 -8.56
CA LYS A 33 0.09 -32.19 -8.70
C LYS A 33 0.05 -30.69 -8.92
N MET A 34 0.34 -29.91 -7.87
CA MET A 34 0.36 -28.46 -7.94
C MET A 34 1.75 -27.95 -8.34
N ALA A 35 1.77 -26.81 -9.04
CA ALA A 35 2.98 -26.01 -9.20
C ALA A 35 3.43 -25.42 -7.87
N ASP A 36 4.58 -24.74 -7.84
CA ASP A 36 5.02 -24.03 -6.64
C ASP A 36 3.93 -23.05 -6.16
N PRO A 37 3.67 -22.95 -4.85
CA PRO A 37 2.65 -22.06 -4.33
C PRO A 37 3.06 -20.60 -4.57
N GLN A 38 2.07 -19.75 -4.86
CA GLN A 38 2.30 -18.31 -4.96
C GLN A 38 2.64 -17.71 -3.59
N TYR A 39 1.96 -18.23 -2.55
CA TYR A 39 2.17 -17.76 -1.17
C TYR A 39 2.39 -18.94 -0.22
N ARG A 40 3.23 -18.69 0.77
CA ARG A 40 3.38 -19.53 1.97
C ARG A 40 2.97 -18.69 3.17
N ILE A 41 1.86 -19.05 3.80
CA ILE A 41 1.32 -18.30 4.93
C ILE A 41 1.70 -19.00 6.22
N GLN A 42 2.49 -18.32 7.06
CA GLN A 42 2.77 -18.74 8.42
C GLN A 42 1.70 -18.17 9.35
N LEU A 43 0.96 -19.05 9.99
CA LEU A 43 -0.14 -18.73 10.89
C LEU A 43 0.09 -19.45 12.21
N ARG A 44 0.56 -18.73 13.24
CA ARG A 44 1.06 -19.32 14.49
C ARG A 44 2.18 -20.34 14.21
N GLU A 45 2.00 -21.58 14.62
CA GLU A 45 2.94 -22.69 14.42
C GLU A 45 2.72 -23.43 13.10
N LYS A 46 1.62 -23.13 12.38
CA LYS A 46 1.26 -23.80 11.13
C LYS A 46 1.68 -23.01 9.90
N GLN A 47 1.99 -23.72 8.84
CA GLN A 47 2.29 -23.13 7.55
C GLN A 47 1.41 -23.73 6.47
N TYR A 48 0.91 -22.85 5.58
CA TYR A 48 0.00 -23.22 4.50
C TYR A 48 0.57 -22.78 3.17
N ASN A 49 0.49 -23.66 2.17
CA ASN A 49 0.73 -23.29 0.79
C ASN A 49 -0.58 -22.82 0.16
N VAL A 50 -0.57 -21.67 -0.52
CA VAL A 50 -1.76 -21.04 -1.10
C VAL A 50 -1.56 -20.73 -2.57
N TRP A 51 -2.58 -21.05 -3.36
CA TRP A 51 -2.64 -20.76 -4.80
C TRP A 51 -3.91 -19.96 -5.11
N PHE A 52 -3.74 -18.92 -5.91
CA PHE A 52 -4.86 -18.23 -6.56
C PHE A 52 -4.89 -18.64 -8.03
N ASN A 53 -6.02 -19.18 -8.47
CA ASN A 53 -6.19 -19.67 -9.83
C ASN A 53 -6.71 -18.56 -10.76
N GLU A 54 -6.48 -18.71 -12.05
CA GLU A 54 -6.93 -17.76 -13.08
C GLU A 54 -8.46 -17.65 -13.16
N ASP A 55 -9.18 -18.71 -12.79
CA ASP A 55 -10.65 -18.74 -12.72
C ASP A 55 -11.24 -17.98 -11.50
N GLY A 56 -10.38 -17.33 -10.71
CA GLY A 56 -10.78 -16.57 -9.53
C GLY A 56 -10.96 -17.40 -8.27
N THR A 57 -10.72 -18.71 -8.30
CA THR A 57 -10.73 -19.58 -7.12
C THR A 57 -9.40 -19.51 -6.36
N ALA A 58 -9.42 -19.91 -5.08
CA ALA A 58 -8.19 -20.10 -4.30
C ALA A 58 -8.25 -21.44 -3.57
N VAL A 59 -7.07 -22.08 -3.47
CA VAL A 59 -6.90 -23.36 -2.79
C VAL A 59 -5.69 -23.30 -1.88
N PHE A 60 -5.66 -24.17 -0.87
CA PHE A 60 -4.51 -24.29 0.02
C PHE A 60 -4.27 -25.74 0.45
N THR A 61 -3.05 -25.99 0.92
CA THR A 61 -2.68 -27.21 1.65
C THR A 61 -2.02 -26.82 2.97
N ASP A 62 -2.24 -27.61 4.00
CA ASP A 62 -1.35 -27.61 5.17
C ASP A 62 -0.01 -28.24 4.75
N ILE A 63 1.12 -27.63 5.11
CA ILE A 63 2.46 -28.15 4.76
C ILE A 63 2.71 -29.53 5.36
N GLU A 64 2.07 -29.87 6.48
CA GLU A 64 2.16 -31.18 7.11
C GLU A 64 1.24 -32.22 6.45
N ALA A 65 0.24 -31.75 5.66
CA ALA A 65 -0.74 -32.57 4.98
C ALA A 65 -0.87 -32.22 3.50
N THR A 66 0.24 -32.18 2.77
CA THR A 66 0.34 -31.69 1.39
C THR A 66 -0.48 -32.48 0.36
N HIS A 67 -0.98 -33.65 0.73
CA HIS A 67 -1.85 -34.46 -0.14
C HIS A 67 -3.33 -34.09 -0.06
N THR A 68 -3.70 -33.19 0.86
CA THR A 68 -5.07 -32.72 1.04
C THR A 68 -5.19 -31.29 0.58
N LEU A 69 -6.02 -31.06 -0.45
CA LEU A 69 -6.26 -29.74 -1.01
C LEU A 69 -7.63 -29.22 -0.52
N TYR A 70 -7.67 -27.96 -0.14
CA TYR A 70 -8.87 -27.29 0.33
C TYR A 70 -9.18 -26.08 -0.54
N LYS A 71 -10.46 -25.88 -0.87
CA LYS A 71 -10.95 -24.73 -1.63
C LYS A 71 -11.48 -23.67 -0.66
N ILE A 72 -10.96 -22.45 -0.78
CA ILE A 72 -11.42 -21.28 -0.04
C ILE A 72 -12.74 -20.78 -0.61
N LEU A 73 -13.71 -20.50 0.26
CA LEU A 73 -15.03 -20.00 -0.13
C LEU A 73 -15.03 -18.48 -0.33
N ASP A 74 -14.41 -17.73 0.58
CA ASP A 74 -14.28 -16.26 0.48
C ASP A 74 -12.88 -15.87 0.00
N VAL A 75 -12.69 -15.97 -1.31
CA VAL A 75 -11.42 -15.63 -1.97
C VAL A 75 -11.12 -14.14 -1.91
N ALA A 76 -12.16 -13.28 -1.92
CA ALA A 76 -11.99 -11.83 -1.85
C ALA A 76 -11.35 -11.43 -0.51
N LYS A 77 -11.82 -12.01 0.58
CA LYS A 77 -11.28 -11.75 1.92
C LYS A 77 -9.85 -12.26 2.07
N LEU A 78 -9.55 -13.44 1.54
CA LEU A 78 -8.18 -13.97 1.53
C LEU A 78 -7.25 -13.05 0.75
N LYS A 79 -7.64 -12.58 -0.43
CA LYS A 79 -6.86 -11.64 -1.25
C LYS A 79 -6.58 -10.33 -0.52
N GLU A 80 -7.58 -9.78 0.16
CA GLU A 80 -7.43 -8.56 0.95
C GLU A 80 -6.35 -8.72 2.02
N ILE A 81 -6.41 -9.81 2.81
CA ILE A 81 -5.45 -10.10 3.86
C ILE A 81 -4.04 -10.30 3.27
N VAL A 82 -3.91 -11.12 2.23
CA VAL A 82 -2.62 -11.42 1.59
C VAL A 82 -2.00 -10.18 0.97
N ASN A 83 -2.79 -9.33 0.29
CA ASN A 83 -2.30 -8.09 -0.30
C ASN A 83 -1.83 -7.10 0.76
N ASN A 84 -2.56 -6.97 1.86
CA ASN A 84 -2.15 -6.11 2.97
C ASN A 84 -0.80 -6.56 3.55
N TYR A 85 -0.60 -7.87 3.74
CA TYR A 85 0.67 -8.39 4.25
C TYR A 85 1.81 -8.35 3.22
N SER A 86 1.52 -8.56 1.95
CA SER A 86 2.52 -8.35 0.89
C SER A 86 3.01 -6.91 0.88
N PHE A 87 2.11 -5.96 1.15
CA PHE A 87 2.46 -4.56 1.28
C PHE A 87 3.39 -4.29 2.47
N LEU A 88 3.22 -4.99 3.61
CA LEU A 88 4.10 -4.85 4.78
C LEU A 88 5.58 -5.20 4.51
N THR A 89 5.88 -5.83 3.40
CA THR A 89 7.26 -6.13 2.98
C THR A 89 7.86 -5.07 2.05
N ASN A 90 7.13 -4.01 1.71
CA ASN A 90 7.65 -2.94 0.88
C ASN A 90 8.63 -2.08 1.67
N GLU A 91 9.86 -1.98 1.15
CA GLU A 91 10.97 -1.27 1.77
C GLU A 91 10.84 0.26 1.68
N SER A 92 9.93 0.74 0.84
CA SER A 92 9.69 2.16 0.59
C SER A 92 8.20 2.50 0.67
N PRO A 93 7.85 3.74 1.04
CA PRO A 93 6.49 4.22 0.92
C PRO A 93 5.95 4.10 -0.50
N PRO A 94 4.62 3.88 -0.67
CA PRO A 94 3.98 3.80 -1.98
C PRO A 94 4.18 5.06 -2.80
N ALA A 95 4.35 4.94 -4.11
CA ALA A 95 4.38 6.10 -4.98
C ALA A 95 3.01 6.78 -5.04
N LEU A 96 3.03 8.11 -5.22
CA LEU A 96 1.85 8.93 -5.43
C LEU A 96 1.98 9.71 -6.74
N THR A 97 0.92 9.66 -7.55
CA THR A 97 0.75 10.51 -8.73
C THR A 97 -0.63 11.18 -8.65
N LEU A 98 -0.70 12.46 -9.00
CA LEU A 98 -1.98 13.18 -9.07
C LEU A 98 -2.44 13.31 -10.51
N THR A 99 -3.76 13.24 -10.71
CA THR A 99 -4.40 13.62 -11.95
C THR A 99 -5.45 14.70 -11.65
N ILE A 100 -5.38 15.84 -12.32
CA ILE A 100 -6.33 16.95 -12.21
C ILE A 100 -6.81 17.27 -13.63
N GLY A 101 -8.06 16.93 -13.95
CA GLY A 101 -8.53 16.92 -15.34
C GLY A 101 -7.63 16.05 -16.21
N GLU A 102 -7.04 16.62 -17.25
CA GLU A 102 -6.09 15.93 -18.14
C GLU A 102 -4.61 16.06 -17.70
N GLN A 103 -4.34 16.82 -16.65
CA GLN A 103 -2.97 17.05 -16.18
C GLN A 103 -2.52 15.95 -15.21
N THR A 104 -1.37 15.33 -15.52
CA THR A 104 -0.68 14.43 -14.59
C THR A 104 0.44 15.17 -13.89
N ILE A 105 0.43 15.15 -12.56
CA ILE A 105 1.39 15.81 -11.69
C ILE A 105 2.17 14.73 -10.94
N LYS A 106 3.49 14.74 -11.15
CA LYS A 106 4.40 13.88 -10.40
C LYS A 106 4.70 14.50 -9.05
N THR A 107 4.80 13.66 -8.03
CA THR A 107 5.23 14.07 -6.69
C THR A 107 6.65 13.65 -6.43
N SER A 108 7.31 14.37 -5.53
CA SER A 108 8.61 14.02 -4.97
C SER A 108 8.42 13.45 -3.57
N LEU A 109 8.89 12.23 -3.32
CA LEU A 109 8.92 11.65 -1.98
C LEU A 109 9.88 12.48 -1.11
N GLY A 110 9.38 12.99 -0.01
CA GLY A 110 10.10 13.77 0.97
C GLY A 110 10.43 12.97 2.23
N PHE A 111 10.26 13.63 3.39
CA PHE A 111 10.40 12.96 4.68
C PHE A 111 9.54 11.70 4.77
N HIS A 112 10.11 10.64 5.34
CA HIS A 112 9.34 9.47 5.71
C HIS A 112 9.93 8.74 6.90
N SER A 113 9.03 8.20 7.73
CA SER A 113 9.33 7.22 8.76
C SER A 113 8.58 5.95 8.37
N TRP A 114 9.30 4.90 8.05
CA TRP A 114 8.76 3.71 7.41
C TRP A 114 9.27 2.45 8.06
N SER A 115 8.40 1.47 8.28
CA SER A 115 8.80 0.15 8.76
C SER A 115 8.29 -0.93 7.83
N TYR A 116 9.11 -1.93 7.61
CA TYR A 116 8.75 -3.07 6.76
C TYR A 116 9.28 -4.38 7.35
N THR A 117 8.69 -5.48 6.93
CA THR A 117 9.15 -6.82 7.30
C THR A 117 10.13 -7.32 6.23
N ASP A 118 11.37 -7.60 6.62
CA ASP A 118 12.36 -8.21 5.73
C ASP A 118 11.90 -9.59 5.30
N LYS A 119 11.83 -9.81 3.98
CA LYS A 119 11.30 -11.04 3.38
C LYS A 119 12.14 -12.28 3.70
N LYS A 120 13.44 -12.10 3.98
CA LYS A 120 14.37 -13.22 4.21
C LYS A 120 14.42 -13.62 5.67
N THR A 121 14.40 -12.63 6.56
CA THR A 121 14.59 -12.84 8.00
C THR A 121 13.31 -12.82 8.80
N GLY A 122 12.22 -12.23 8.24
CA GLY A 122 10.97 -11.97 8.96
C GLY A 122 11.10 -10.86 10.01
N GLN A 123 12.25 -10.20 10.11
CA GLN A 123 12.48 -9.12 11.07
C GLN A 123 11.84 -7.81 10.60
N GLN A 124 11.39 -7.02 11.57
CA GLN A 124 10.90 -5.68 11.29
C GLN A 124 12.09 -4.70 11.22
N ILE A 125 12.16 -3.96 10.12
CA ILE A 125 13.19 -2.94 9.87
C ILE A 125 12.50 -1.59 9.82
N GLY A 126 13.05 -0.62 10.57
CA GLY A 126 12.62 0.77 10.55
C GLY A 126 13.60 1.64 9.76
N ILE A 127 13.07 2.51 8.91
CA ILE A 127 13.82 3.51 8.16
C ILE A 127 13.25 4.89 8.51
N GLN A 128 14.15 5.84 8.76
CA GLN A 128 13.81 7.24 8.86
C GLN A 128 14.66 8.01 7.85
N ALA A 129 14.01 8.69 6.92
CA ALA A 129 14.67 9.52 5.92
C ALA A 129 14.20 10.97 6.10
N GLU A 130 15.14 11.86 6.29
CA GLU A 130 14.89 13.29 6.31
C GLU A 130 14.94 13.87 4.89
N SER A 131 14.29 15.00 4.69
CA SER A 131 14.23 15.72 3.43
C SER A 131 14.35 17.21 3.68
N LEU A 132 14.76 17.94 2.65
CA LEU A 132 14.60 19.38 2.63
C LEU A 132 13.11 19.77 2.68
N PRO A 133 12.77 20.97 3.12
CA PRO A 133 11.40 21.48 3.05
C PRO A 133 10.82 21.38 1.64
N PRO A 134 9.51 21.15 1.48
CA PRO A 134 8.86 21.02 0.17
C PRO A 134 9.17 22.17 -0.80
N THR A 135 9.33 23.39 -0.29
CA THR A 135 9.71 24.59 -1.07
C THR A 135 11.10 24.53 -1.68
N GLU A 136 11.97 23.68 -1.16
CA GLU A 136 13.33 23.46 -1.69
C GLU A 136 13.42 22.18 -2.53
N VAL A 137 12.43 21.27 -2.38
CA VAL A 137 12.36 20.01 -3.14
C VAL A 137 11.71 20.23 -4.51
N VAL A 138 10.68 21.10 -4.60
CA VAL A 138 9.94 21.32 -5.84
C VAL A 138 10.10 22.76 -6.35
N SER A 139 10.19 22.89 -7.68
CA SER A 139 10.28 24.20 -8.32
C SER A 139 8.91 24.71 -8.75
N LEU A 140 8.58 25.93 -8.38
CA LEU A 140 7.38 26.65 -8.83
C LEU A 140 7.40 26.95 -10.34
N ASP A 141 8.57 26.92 -11.00
CA ASP A 141 8.67 27.14 -12.44
C ASP A 141 8.05 25.97 -13.23
N ASN A 142 8.05 24.79 -12.66
CA ASN A 142 7.47 23.58 -13.24
C ASN A 142 5.99 23.36 -12.84
N ALA A 143 5.40 24.31 -12.10
CA ALA A 143 4.02 24.21 -11.65
C ALA A 143 3.05 24.20 -12.83
N LYS A 144 2.29 23.12 -12.98
CA LYS A 144 1.29 22.99 -14.03
C LYS A 144 0.05 23.79 -13.70
N LEU A 145 -0.49 24.45 -14.74
CA LEU A 145 -1.76 25.17 -14.64
C LEU A 145 -2.90 24.18 -14.47
N VAL A 146 -3.69 24.31 -13.41
CA VAL A 146 -4.77 23.41 -13.07
C VAL A 146 -6.02 24.18 -12.64
N ASP A 147 -7.18 23.59 -12.94
CA ASP A 147 -8.48 24.02 -12.41
C ASP A 147 -8.95 22.96 -11.40
N LEU A 148 -9.05 23.31 -10.13
CA LEU A 148 -9.47 22.40 -9.06
C LEU A 148 -10.97 22.05 -9.08
N ASN A 149 -11.75 22.64 -9.99
CA ASN A 149 -13.13 22.21 -10.25
C ASN A 149 -13.18 20.98 -11.18
N MET A 150 -12.07 20.64 -11.84
CA MET A 150 -11.96 19.41 -12.63
C MET A 150 -11.85 18.17 -11.75
N PRO A 151 -12.14 16.97 -12.26
CA PRO A 151 -11.95 15.73 -11.52
C PRO A 151 -10.50 15.58 -11.00
N ILE A 152 -10.36 15.26 -9.72
CA ILE A 152 -9.09 15.10 -9.04
C ILE A 152 -8.95 13.66 -8.55
N HIS A 153 -7.83 13.02 -8.90
CA HIS A 153 -7.50 11.68 -8.43
C HIS A 153 -6.12 11.66 -7.80
N LEU A 154 -6.06 11.18 -6.55
CA LEU A 154 -4.82 10.84 -5.87
C LEU A 154 -4.55 9.35 -6.10
N ASN A 155 -3.61 9.07 -7.00
CA ASN A 155 -3.28 7.70 -7.41
C ASN A 155 -2.11 7.20 -6.56
N PHE A 156 -2.42 6.70 -5.36
CA PHE A 156 -1.47 5.97 -4.53
C PHE A 156 -1.36 4.53 -5.02
N GLU A 157 -0.14 3.98 -5.09
CA GLU A 157 0.05 2.53 -5.33
C GLU A 157 -0.62 1.68 -4.25
N GLN A 158 -0.67 2.17 -3.02
CA GLN A 158 -1.42 1.64 -1.90
C GLN A 158 -2.14 2.77 -1.19
N GLN A 159 -3.45 2.66 -1.02
CA GLN A 159 -4.23 3.70 -0.34
C GLN A 159 -3.78 3.89 1.10
N PRO A 160 -3.55 5.12 1.56
CA PRO A 160 -3.23 5.40 2.96
C PRO A 160 -4.48 5.29 3.84
N ASP A 161 -4.26 5.07 5.13
CA ASP A 161 -5.33 5.11 6.15
C ASP A 161 -5.89 6.52 6.31
N ARG A 162 -5.01 7.51 6.16
CA ARG A 162 -5.35 8.95 6.19
C ARG A 162 -4.29 9.78 5.50
N TYR A 163 -4.66 10.98 5.08
CA TYR A 163 -3.73 11.99 4.62
C TYR A 163 -4.24 13.41 4.91
N ASP A 164 -3.30 14.35 4.94
CA ASP A 164 -3.56 15.79 5.00
C ASP A 164 -2.80 16.47 3.86
N ILE A 165 -3.38 17.55 3.32
CA ILE A 165 -2.79 18.39 2.27
C ILE A 165 -2.35 19.69 2.92
N ARG A 166 -1.08 20.02 2.77
CA ARG A 166 -0.47 21.21 3.35
C ARG A 166 -0.01 22.17 2.26
N ILE A 167 -0.24 23.44 2.47
CA ILE A 167 0.32 24.51 1.63
C ILE A 167 1.50 25.11 2.37
N TRP A 168 2.61 25.26 1.64
CA TRP A 168 3.84 25.78 2.19
C TRP A 168 4.12 27.20 1.69
N GLY A 169 4.43 28.11 2.63
CA GLY A 169 4.88 29.46 2.33
C GLY A 169 6.37 29.53 2.02
N SER A 170 6.79 30.63 1.44
CA SER A 170 8.20 30.89 1.08
C SER A 170 9.16 30.96 2.29
N ASP A 171 8.62 31.06 3.51
CA ASP A 171 9.35 31.03 4.78
C ASP A 171 9.54 29.59 5.33
N ASN A 172 9.30 28.57 4.52
CA ASN A 172 9.39 27.17 4.87
C ASN A 172 8.44 26.76 6.03
N LYS A 173 7.26 27.39 6.08
CA LYS A 173 6.21 27.05 7.05
C LYS A 173 4.92 26.66 6.36
N VAL A 174 4.16 25.79 7.02
CA VAL A 174 2.79 25.44 6.59
C VAL A 174 1.88 26.64 6.86
N THR A 175 1.22 27.13 5.80
CA THR A 175 0.30 28.28 5.85
C THR A 175 -1.15 27.87 5.89
N ALA A 176 -1.48 26.68 5.35
CA ALA A 176 -2.83 26.13 5.37
C ALA A 176 -2.79 24.60 5.33
N THR A 177 -3.85 23.97 5.80
CA THR A 177 -4.06 22.51 5.76
C THR A 177 -5.48 22.21 5.32
N TYR A 178 -5.61 21.26 4.40
CA TYR A 178 -6.87 20.85 3.78
C TYR A 178 -7.04 19.33 3.82
N ARG A 179 -8.28 18.86 3.70
CA ARG A 179 -8.60 17.44 3.57
C ARG A 179 -8.68 16.98 2.12
N ASN A 180 -9.10 17.90 1.24
CA ASN A 180 -9.24 17.65 -0.19
C ASN A 180 -8.57 18.76 -0.99
N LEU A 181 -8.00 18.42 -2.15
CA LEU A 181 -7.39 19.41 -3.05
C LEU A 181 -8.40 20.44 -3.57
N SER A 182 -9.66 20.05 -3.76
CA SER A 182 -10.73 20.96 -4.18
C SER A 182 -11.07 22.05 -3.15
N GLU A 183 -10.63 21.90 -1.91
CA GLU A 183 -10.87 22.88 -0.83
C GLU A 183 -9.81 23.99 -0.79
N ILE A 184 -8.72 23.86 -1.55
CA ILE A 184 -7.62 24.83 -1.59
C ILE A 184 -8.14 26.17 -2.10
N LYS A 185 -7.91 27.24 -1.34
CA LYS A 185 -8.38 28.59 -1.63
C LYS A 185 -7.35 29.47 -2.29
N GLU A 186 -6.10 29.08 -2.18
CA GLU A 186 -4.96 29.76 -2.77
C GLU A 186 -5.06 29.75 -4.30
N LYS A 187 -4.58 30.84 -4.93
CA LYS A 187 -4.52 31.01 -6.37
C LYS A 187 -3.10 31.24 -6.82
N GLY A 188 -2.83 30.94 -8.09
CA GLY A 188 -1.48 31.05 -8.66
C GLY A 188 -0.59 29.88 -8.27
N LYS A 189 0.71 30.14 -8.25
CA LYS A 189 1.73 29.10 -7.98
C LYS A 189 1.86 28.83 -6.49
N VAL A 190 1.64 27.58 -6.10
CA VAL A 190 1.70 27.11 -4.71
C VAL A 190 2.52 25.83 -4.59
N VAL A 191 3.23 25.69 -3.47
CA VAL A 191 3.88 24.44 -3.07
C VAL A 191 2.95 23.68 -2.16
N CYS A 192 2.66 22.46 -2.55
CA CYS A 192 1.80 21.53 -1.82
C CYS A 192 2.61 20.35 -1.28
N GLU A 193 2.18 19.84 -0.15
CA GLU A 193 2.64 18.58 0.43
C GLU A 193 1.44 17.72 0.79
N ILE A 194 1.46 16.44 0.45
CA ILE A 194 0.55 15.45 1.03
C ILE A 194 1.33 14.66 2.07
N LEU A 195 0.89 14.73 3.32
CA LEU A 195 1.38 13.89 4.40
C LEU A 195 0.41 12.73 4.58
N ALA A 196 0.84 11.53 4.22
CA ALA A 196 0.02 10.33 4.24
C ALA A 196 0.54 9.32 5.26
N THR A 197 -0.37 8.57 5.88
CA THR A 197 -0.07 7.60 6.93
C THR A 197 -0.67 6.25 6.59
N TRP A 198 0.12 5.20 6.74
CA TRP A 198 -0.24 3.79 6.64
C TRP A 198 0.13 3.08 7.94
N GLN A 199 -0.28 1.85 8.09
CA GLN A 199 0.14 1.00 9.21
C GLN A 199 1.69 0.93 9.35
N GLN A 200 2.43 1.01 8.23
CA GLN A 200 3.89 0.93 8.20
C GLN A 200 4.59 2.23 8.57
N GLY A 201 3.89 3.34 8.53
CA GLY A 201 4.49 4.63 8.84
C GLY A 201 3.87 5.79 8.10
N THR A 202 4.62 6.87 8.01
CA THR A 202 4.18 8.13 7.41
C THR A 202 5.18 8.57 6.34
N ALA A 203 4.67 9.12 5.25
CA ALA A 203 5.49 9.71 4.19
C ALA A 203 4.89 11.02 3.68
N SER A 204 5.75 11.92 3.26
CA SER A 204 5.38 13.19 2.63
C SER A 204 5.68 13.18 1.14
N TYR A 205 4.81 13.85 0.36
CA TYR A 205 4.91 13.97 -1.10
C TYR A 205 4.75 15.44 -1.48
N ALA A 206 5.83 16.02 -2.00
CA ALA A 206 5.85 17.41 -2.42
C ALA A 206 5.52 17.56 -3.91
N PHE A 207 4.80 18.60 -4.27
CA PHE A 207 4.49 18.98 -5.64
C PHE A 207 4.12 20.46 -5.74
N ALA A 208 4.16 21.02 -6.95
CA ALA A 208 3.77 22.39 -7.20
C ALA A 208 2.59 22.47 -8.15
N LEU A 209 1.65 23.36 -7.88
CA LEU A 209 0.48 23.68 -8.70
C LEU A 209 0.48 25.16 -9.07
N ASN A 210 -0.10 25.48 -10.24
CA ASN A 210 -0.50 26.85 -10.61
C ASN A 210 -2.03 26.84 -10.72
N ILE A 211 -2.72 27.29 -9.69
CA ILE A 211 -4.18 27.18 -9.53
C ILE A 211 -4.86 28.39 -10.16
N GLN A 212 -5.81 28.14 -11.09
CA GLN A 212 -6.66 29.16 -11.71
C GLN A 212 -7.68 29.73 -10.75
#